data_df77c668cb9391b8dddd9efa7c955a2d
#
_entry.id   df77c668cb9391b8dddd9efa7c955a2d
#
_cell.length_a   1.000
_cell.length_b   1.000
_cell.length_c   1.000
_cell.angle_alpha   90.00
_cell.angle_beta   90.00
_cell.angle_gamma   90.00
#
_symmetry.space_group_name_H-M   'P 1'
#
loop_
_entity.id
_entity.type
_entity.pdbx_description
1 polymer ?
#
loop_
_entity_poly.entity_id
_entity_poly.type
_entity_poly.pdbx_seq_one_letter_code
_entity_poly.pdbx_strand_id
1 'polypeptide(L)'
;MKNKKIWIIVTMCVLMMITSLFTGCDTQKSKAANTNTYSGKKPKYVFLFIGDGMAMPQITAAENYLGKLKNTNTPENSKLTFTQFPSQGMATTYDAGSFITDSASAGTAIASGNKTLTGVINMDKDKTKKFTSIAEMAKKEGMKIGIVSSVSLDHATPASFYAHQPTRSNYYDIELELGKSDFNYFAGGGFLASTGKNKDKSDAFEEAKKNGYRVINSKSEFTKLNSKSDKVIAVSPVLDNEKALPYAINKNTEGISLAEFTQKGIEVLDNDKGFFMMIEGGKVDWAGHANDAATSIKEVISYDESIQKAKDFYNKHKDETLIIVTGDHETGGLGIGFAGTDYSTFFDKLSKQSISYDEFTKKVEDYRKNGHTPENAKIEDLLPIIKQYYGLEAMDAATYNDLYKKATDSKSPDKDAASKIGMALSPKDMDDLKTALSQSMLESSERSKDEQAKLLYGGYDPLTMTLTHIMAHKAGVGFTSYAHTGVPVPVFAIGKGQEIFNGYYDNTDIFKKMTSILDLKTE
;
A
#
# COMPACT_ATOMS: atom_id res chain seq x y z
N MET A 1 -78.09 -15.51 2.38
CA MET A 1 -77.50 -15.63 1.00
C MET A 1 -76.63 -14.44 0.59
N LYS A 2 -76.75 -13.26 1.17
CA LYS A 2 -75.90 -12.08 0.79
C LYS A 2 -74.44 -12.19 1.21
N ASN A 3 -74.12 -12.82 2.31
CA ASN A 3 -72.73 -12.88 2.85
C ASN A 3 -71.81 -13.90 2.13
N LYS A 4 -72.36 -14.94 1.49
CA LYS A 4 -71.53 -15.88 0.71
C LYS A 4 -71.01 -15.32 -0.61
N LYS A 5 -71.74 -14.40 -1.26
CA LYS A 5 -71.31 -13.74 -2.52
C LYS A 5 -70.18 -12.75 -2.28
N ILE A 6 -70.13 -12.05 -1.13
CA ILE A 6 -69.07 -11.12 -0.79
C ILE A 6 -67.76 -11.84 -0.53
N TRP A 7 -67.79 -12.99 0.16
CA TRP A 7 -66.60 -13.80 0.41
C TRP A 7 -65.99 -14.39 -0.86
N ILE A 8 -66.79 -14.81 -1.83
CA ILE A 8 -66.32 -15.33 -3.12
C ILE A 8 -65.67 -14.22 -3.95
N ILE A 9 -66.19 -12.99 -3.93
CA ILE A 9 -65.60 -11.85 -4.66
C ILE A 9 -64.28 -11.40 -3.99
N VAL A 10 -64.19 -11.36 -2.66
CA VAL A 10 -62.96 -11.05 -1.96
C VAL A 10 -61.90 -12.12 -2.18
N THR A 11 -62.24 -13.39 -2.16
CA THR A 11 -61.30 -14.49 -2.43
C THR A 11 -60.82 -14.51 -3.88
N MET A 12 -61.69 -14.17 -4.85
CA MET A 12 -61.28 -14.03 -6.26
C MET A 12 -60.38 -12.79 -6.50
N CYS A 13 -60.61 -11.66 -5.83
CA CYS A 13 -59.75 -10.49 -5.93
C CYS A 13 -58.37 -10.72 -5.25
N VAL A 14 -58.30 -11.47 -4.15
CA VAL A 14 -57.03 -11.86 -3.52
C VAL A 14 -56.27 -12.88 -4.38
N LEU A 15 -56.94 -13.83 -5.01
CA LEU A 15 -56.30 -14.77 -5.96
C LEU A 15 -55.80 -14.04 -7.23
N MET A 16 -56.50 -13.04 -7.75
CA MET A 16 -56.03 -12.23 -8.90
C MET A 16 -54.87 -11.30 -8.53
N MET A 17 -54.78 -10.81 -7.31
CA MET A 17 -53.60 -10.04 -6.84
C MET A 17 -52.37 -10.93 -6.59
N ILE A 18 -52.55 -12.19 -6.23
CA ILE A 18 -51.44 -13.11 -6.04
C ILE A 18 -50.91 -13.62 -7.40
N THR A 19 -51.75 -13.77 -8.42
CA THR A 19 -51.30 -14.13 -9.78
C THR A 19 -50.64 -13.00 -10.54
N SER A 20 -50.95 -11.73 -10.24
CA SER A 20 -50.26 -10.57 -10.82
C SER A 20 -48.89 -10.27 -10.18
N LEU A 21 -48.58 -10.86 -9.02
CA LEU A 21 -47.26 -10.76 -8.38
C LEU A 21 -46.23 -11.80 -8.91
N PHE A 22 -46.70 -12.82 -9.65
CA PHE A 22 -45.82 -13.86 -10.22
C PHE A 22 -45.57 -13.75 -11.73
N THR A 23 -46.22 -12.85 -12.44
CA THR A 23 -46.01 -12.62 -13.89
C THR A 23 -45.12 -11.45 -14.25
N GLY A 24 -44.40 -10.90 -13.28
CA GLY A 24 -43.52 -9.72 -13.46
C GLY A 24 -42.04 -9.94 -13.17
N CYS A 25 -41.60 -11.18 -13.03
CA CYS A 25 -40.17 -11.49 -12.97
C CYS A 25 -39.76 -12.16 -14.30
N ASP A 26 -39.88 -11.41 -15.39
CA ASP A 26 -39.03 -11.64 -16.54
C ASP A 26 -37.62 -11.40 -16.03
N THR A 27 -36.90 -12.47 -15.75
CA THR A 27 -35.46 -12.44 -15.65
C THR A 27 -34.94 -12.00 -17.03
N GLN A 28 -35.00 -10.69 -17.32
CA GLN A 28 -33.97 -10.13 -18.16
C GLN A 28 -32.66 -10.53 -17.44
N LYS A 29 -32.08 -11.64 -17.87
CA LYS A 29 -30.64 -11.78 -17.85
C LYS A 29 -30.16 -10.51 -18.57
N SER A 30 -29.90 -9.46 -17.80
CA SER A 30 -29.04 -8.40 -18.28
C SER A 30 -27.80 -9.19 -18.69
N LYS A 31 -27.56 -9.32 -19.99
CA LYS A 31 -26.22 -9.60 -20.49
C LYS A 31 -25.43 -8.49 -19.84
N ALA A 32 -24.72 -8.81 -18.75
CA ALA A 32 -23.71 -7.91 -18.23
C ALA A 32 -22.92 -7.54 -19.48
N ALA A 33 -23.01 -6.28 -19.90
CA ALA A 33 -22.22 -5.80 -21.00
C ALA A 33 -20.81 -6.24 -20.68
N ASN A 34 -20.13 -6.89 -21.62
CA ASN A 34 -18.76 -7.35 -21.39
C ASN A 34 -17.90 -6.09 -21.19
N THR A 35 -17.86 -5.60 -19.94
CA THR A 35 -17.21 -4.35 -19.53
C THR A 35 -15.70 -4.39 -19.76
N ASN A 36 -15.16 -5.56 -20.13
CA ASN A 36 -13.74 -5.76 -20.41
C ASN A 36 -13.37 -5.49 -21.89
N THR A 37 -14.34 -5.16 -22.76
CA THR A 37 -14.06 -4.95 -24.19
C THR A 37 -13.88 -3.47 -24.50
N TYR A 38 -12.76 -3.13 -25.10
CA TYR A 38 -12.45 -1.80 -25.61
C TYR A 38 -12.32 -1.81 -27.14
N SER A 39 -12.95 -0.87 -27.83
CA SER A 39 -12.96 -0.79 -29.30
C SER A 39 -12.26 0.45 -29.86
N GLY A 40 -11.67 1.27 -29.00
CA GLY A 40 -10.96 2.49 -29.39
C GLY A 40 -9.53 2.23 -29.89
N LYS A 41 -8.83 3.30 -30.24
CA LYS A 41 -7.39 3.21 -30.55
C LYS A 41 -6.61 2.90 -29.28
N LYS A 42 -5.67 1.95 -29.34
CA LYS A 42 -4.82 1.58 -28.20
C LYS A 42 -3.91 2.74 -27.77
N PRO A 43 -3.64 2.89 -26.47
CA PRO A 43 -2.65 3.84 -25.96
C PRO A 43 -1.24 3.42 -26.38
N LYS A 44 -0.37 4.39 -26.58
CA LYS A 44 1.05 4.20 -26.81
C LYS A 44 1.82 4.03 -25.48
N TYR A 45 1.37 4.72 -24.45
CA TYR A 45 2.00 4.77 -23.14
C TYR A 45 1.02 4.29 -22.06
N VAL A 46 1.42 3.30 -21.30
CA VAL A 46 0.61 2.74 -20.20
C VAL A 46 1.40 2.77 -18.91
N PHE A 47 0.82 3.38 -17.90
CA PHE A 47 1.31 3.37 -16.53
C PHE A 47 0.35 2.55 -15.67
N LEU A 48 0.88 1.61 -14.92
CA LEU A 48 0.17 0.88 -13.88
C LEU A 48 0.84 1.17 -12.54
N PHE A 49 0.14 1.88 -11.68
CA PHE A 49 0.57 2.18 -10.32
C PHE A 49 -0.11 1.23 -9.34
N ILE A 50 0.66 0.57 -8.49
CA ILE A 50 0.18 -0.31 -7.43
C ILE A 50 0.68 0.23 -6.08
N GLY A 51 -0.23 0.66 -5.22
CA GLY A 51 0.06 0.95 -3.82
C GLY A 51 -0.13 -0.33 -3.02
N ASP A 52 0.96 -1.00 -2.65
CA ASP A 52 0.92 -2.21 -1.84
C ASP A 52 0.32 -1.89 -0.47
N GLY A 53 -0.72 -2.64 -0.08
CA GLY A 53 -1.44 -2.42 1.17
C GLY A 53 -2.37 -1.19 1.18
N MET A 54 -2.61 -0.55 0.04
CA MET A 54 -3.34 0.71 -0.07
C MET A 54 -4.80 0.49 -0.51
N ALA A 55 -5.74 0.72 0.40
CA ALA A 55 -7.16 0.83 0.09
C ALA A 55 -7.72 2.22 0.44
N MET A 56 -9.03 2.39 0.38
CA MET A 56 -9.67 3.68 0.66
C MET A 56 -9.33 4.27 2.04
N PRO A 57 -9.16 3.49 3.12
CA PRO A 57 -8.78 4.06 4.41
C PRO A 57 -7.44 4.80 4.38
N GLN A 58 -6.39 4.22 3.78
CA GLN A 58 -5.06 4.82 3.66
C GLN A 58 -5.12 6.10 2.80
N ILE A 59 -5.84 6.06 1.68
CA ILE A 59 -6.05 7.20 0.78
C ILE A 59 -6.77 8.33 1.51
N THR A 60 -7.89 8.02 2.19
CA THR A 60 -8.69 9.01 2.91
C THR A 60 -7.91 9.62 4.07
N ALA A 61 -7.11 8.81 4.79
CA ALA A 61 -6.25 9.31 5.86
C ALA A 61 -5.22 10.31 5.34
N ALA A 62 -4.60 10.04 4.18
CA ALA A 62 -3.66 10.96 3.55
C ALA A 62 -4.33 12.28 3.10
N GLU A 63 -5.51 12.21 2.48
CA GLU A 63 -6.28 13.40 2.08
C GLU A 63 -6.69 14.25 3.30
N ASN A 64 -7.17 13.61 4.37
CA ASN A 64 -7.56 14.29 5.61
C ASN A 64 -6.35 14.95 6.29
N TYR A 65 -5.22 14.25 6.34
CA TYR A 65 -3.97 14.79 6.87
C TYR A 65 -3.53 16.04 6.11
N LEU A 66 -3.48 15.98 4.77
CA LEU A 66 -3.12 17.13 3.93
C LEU A 66 -4.11 18.29 4.08
N GLY A 67 -5.41 18.00 4.16
CA GLY A 67 -6.45 18.99 4.39
C GLY A 67 -6.29 19.70 5.74
N LYS A 68 -6.00 18.91 6.80
CA LYS A 68 -5.80 19.45 8.15
C LYS A 68 -4.55 20.33 8.24
N LEU A 69 -3.48 20.00 7.51
CA LEU A 69 -2.27 20.84 7.47
C LEU A 69 -2.50 22.19 6.77
N LYS A 70 -3.43 22.26 5.79
CA LYS A 70 -3.74 23.49 5.06
C LYS A 70 -4.73 24.38 5.81
N ASN A 71 -5.72 23.76 6.45
CA ASN A 71 -6.80 24.46 7.14
C ASN A 71 -7.13 23.78 8.46
N THR A 72 -6.90 24.48 9.55
CA THR A 72 -7.10 23.95 10.90
C THR A 72 -8.54 24.07 11.41
N ASN A 73 -9.39 24.87 10.76
CA ASN A 73 -10.71 25.26 11.30
C ASN A 73 -11.89 24.45 10.75
N THR A 74 -11.74 23.87 9.55
CA THR A 74 -12.78 23.07 8.91
C THR A 74 -12.23 21.73 8.45
N PRO A 75 -13.04 20.65 8.47
CA PRO A 75 -12.64 19.35 7.92
C PRO A 75 -12.65 19.42 6.37
N GLU A 76 -11.65 20.07 5.80
CA GLU A 76 -11.46 20.09 4.36
C GLU A 76 -10.49 19.00 3.93
N ASN A 77 -10.90 18.24 2.91
CA ASN A 77 -10.11 17.20 2.29
C ASN A 77 -9.20 17.80 1.21
N SER A 78 -7.92 17.50 1.26
CA SER A 78 -6.99 17.86 0.17
C SER A 78 -6.83 16.68 -0.75
N LYS A 79 -7.41 16.78 -1.95
CA LYS A 79 -7.38 15.70 -2.93
C LYS A 79 -5.96 15.33 -3.35
N LEU A 80 -5.70 14.02 -3.41
CA LEU A 80 -4.52 13.46 -4.08
C LEU A 80 -4.70 13.56 -5.61
N THR A 81 -3.60 13.44 -6.35
CA THR A 81 -3.59 13.52 -7.81
C THR A 81 -4.52 12.49 -8.42
N PHE A 82 -4.41 11.24 -8.01
CA PHE A 82 -5.14 10.13 -8.61
C PHE A 82 -6.60 10.04 -8.17
N THR A 83 -6.97 10.55 -6.99
CA THR A 83 -8.39 10.57 -6.57
C THR A 83 -9.25 11.53 -7.40
N GLN A 84 -8.61 12.37 -8.21
CA GLN A 84 -9.27 13.26 -9.17
C GLN A 84 -9.40 12.66 -10.58
N PHE A 85 -8.97 11.42 -10.78
CA PHE A 85 -9.11 10.76 -12.08
C PHE A 85 -10.58 10.47 -12.38
N PRO A 86 -11.02 10.66 -13.64
CA PRO A 86 -12.46 10.63 -13.99
C PRO A 86 -13.08 9.23 -13.93
N SER A 87 -12.29 8.16 -14.11
CA SER A 87 -12.80 6.79 -14.00
C SER A 87 -12.44 6.21 -12.65
N GLN A 88 -13.44 5.62 -11.98
CA GLN A 88 -13.31 5.06 -10.65
C GLN A 88 -14.05 3.74 -10.57
N GLY A 89 -13.36 2.71 -10.09
CA GLY A 89 -13.88 1.37 -9.86
C GLY A 89 -13.38 0.81 -8.53
N MET A 90 -13.82 -0.40 -8.24
CA MET A 90 -13.41 -1.17 -7.06
C MET A 90 -13.11 -2.60 -7.49
N ALA A 91 -12.06 -3.19 -6.94
CA ALA A 91 -11.69 -4.57 -7.20
C ALA A 91 -11.66 -5.41 -5.92
N THR A 92 -12.17 -6.65 -6.00
CA THR A 92 -11.97 -7.66 -4.94
C THR A 92 -10.55 -8.18 -4.98
N THR A 93 -10.03 -8.65 -3.83
CA THR A 93 -8.60 -8.96 -3.69
C THR A 93 -8.30 -10.43 -3.35
N TYR A 94 -9.31 -11.24 -3.02
CA TYR A 94 -9.14 -12.63 -2.58
C TYR A 94 -8.25 -13.46 -3.54
N ASP A 95 -7.55 -14.46 -3.02
CA ASP A 95 -6.74 -15.40 -3.78
C ASP A 95 -7.44 -16.75 -4.03
N ALA A 96 -6.75 -17.72 -4.61
CA ALA A 96 -7.35 -19.02 -4.93
C ALA A 96 -7.63 -19.91 -3.69
N GLY A 97 -7.13 -19.55 -2.53
CA GLY A 97 -7.24 -20.34 -1.30
C GLY A 97 -7.76 -19.59 -0.09
N SER A 98 -7.80 -18.24 -0.13
CA SER A 98 -8.14 -17.39 1.00
C SER A 98 -8.91 -16.15 0.60
N PHE A 99 -9.81 -15.67 1.48
CA PHE A 99 -10.45 -14.36 1.32
C PHE A 99 -9.49 -13.18 1.55
N ILE A 100 -8.35 -13.43 2.19
CA ILE A 100 -7.29 -12.44 2.42
C ILE A 100 -6.06 -12.89 1.63
N THR A 101 -5.67 -12.10 0.65
CA THR A 101 -4.55 -12.36 -0.25
C THR A 101 -3.21 -11.92 0.35
N ASP A 102 -2.10 -12.36 -0.25
CA ASP A 102 -0.79 -11.70 -0.12
C ASP A 102 -0.42 -10.96 -1.41
N SER A 103 0.67 -10.17 -1.39
CA SER A 103 1.12 -9.39 -2.54
C SER A 103 1.53 -10.28 -3.74
N ALA A 104 1.99 -11.51 -3.52
CA ALA A 104 2.38 -12.42 -4.62
C ALA A 104 1.15 -12.89 -5.42
N SER A 105 0.12 -13.35 -4.73
CA SER A 105 -1.13 -13.80 -5.38
C SER A 105 -1.94 -12.63 -5.94
N ALA A 106 -1.97 -11.48 -5.25
CA ALA A 106 -2.63 -10.28 -5.75
C ALA A 106 -1.90 -9.67 -6.96
N GLY A 107 -0.57 -9.56 -6.89
CA GLY A 107 0.26 -9.13 -8.01
C GLY A 107 0.11 -10.06 -9.23
N THR A 108 0.10 -11.38 -9.02
CA THR A 108 -0.18 -12.37 -10.07
C THR A 108 -1.56 -12.13 -10.71
N ALA A 109 -2.61 -11.88 -9.92
CA ALA A 109 -3.95 -11.61 -10.45
C ALA A 109 -3.99 -10.36 -11.34
N ILE A 110 -3.33 -9.28 -10.91
CA ILE A 110 -3.24 -8.02 -11.65
C ILE A 110 -2.35 -8.16 -12.89
N ALA A 111 -1.25 -8.90 -12.77
CA ALA A 111 -0.26 -9.03 -13.85
C ALA A 111 -0.64 -10.06 -14.91
N SER A 112 -1.37 -11.12 -14.56
CA SER A 112 -1.63 -12.25 -15.48
C SER A 112 -3.13 -12.59 -15.68
N GLY A 113 -4.03 -11.98 -14.90
CA GLY A 113 -5.46 -12.26 -14.97
C GLY A 113 -5.86 -13.62 -14.40
N ASN A 114 -5.00 -14.25 -13.60
CA ASN A 114 -5.22 -15.55 -13.01
C ASN A 114 -5.09 -15.50 -11.49
N LYS A 115 -5.97 -16.22 -10.78
CA LYS A 115 -5.83 -16.45 -9.35
C LYS A 115 -4.81 -17.54 -9.06
N THR A 116 -4.00 -17.34 -8.04
CA THR A 116 -3.09 -18.35 -7.50
C THR A 116 -3.14 -18.39 -5.96
N LEU A 117 -2.35 -19.23 -5.33
CA LEU A 117 -2.27 -19.32 -3.87
C LEU A 117 -1.33 -18.27 -3.30
N THR A 118 -1.54 -17.89 -2.05
CA THR A 118 -0.62 -17.08 -1.25
C THR A 118 0.84 -17.50 -1.46
N GLY A 119 1.72 -16.54 -1.72
CA GLY A 119 3.16 -16.73 -1.89
C GLY A 119 3.60 -17.22 -3.27
N VAL A 120 2.68 -17.51 -4.19
CA VAL A 120 3.00 -18.00 -5.54
C VAL A 120 3.06 -16.84 -6.53
N ILE A 121 4.08 -16.81 -7.39
CA ILE A 121 4.30 -15.76 -8.41
C ILE A 121 4.09 -16.35 -9.80
N ASN A 122 3.11 -15.84 -10.54
CA ASN A 122 2.78 -16.18 -11.93
C ASN A 122 2.78 -17.69 -12.26
N MET A 123 2.30 -18.48 -11.34
CA MET A 123 2.07 -19.92 -11.55
C MET A 123 0.66 -20.30 -11.09
N ASP A 124 0.15 -21.38 -11.62
CA ASP A 124 -1.13 -21.94 -11.18
C ASP A 124 -1.06 -22.46 -9.72
N LYS A 125 -2.21 -22.75 -9.12
CA LYS A 125 -2.32 -23.25 -7.75
C LYS A 125 -1.54 -24.55 -7.49
N ASP A 126 -1.31 -25.34 -8.56
CA ASP A 126 -0.58 -26.61 -8.49
C ASP A 126 0.94 -26.40 -8.74
N LYS A 127 1.37 -25.15 -9.00
CA LYS A 127 2.77 -24.71 -9.22
C LYS A 127 3.45 -25.43 -10.40
N THR A 128 2.67 -25.78 -11.42
CA THR A 128 3.12 -26.54 -12.58
C THR A 128 3.07 -25.75 -13.88
N LYS A 129 2.09 -24.84 -14.02
CA LYS A 129 1.89 -24.01 -15.19
C LYS A 129 2.29 -22.56 -14.88
N LYS A 130 3.15 -21.98 -15.72
CA LYS A 130 3.49 -20.56 -15.69
C LYS A 130 2.41 -19.73 -16.39
N PHE A 131 2.12 -18.53 -15.86
CA PHE A 131 1.24 -17.55 -16.49
C PHE A 131 2.09 -16.45 -17.14
N THR A 132 1.72 -16.00 -18.31
CA THR A 132 2.38 -14.87 -18.96
C THR A 132 1.85 -13.56 -18.41
N SER A 133 2.72 -12.66 -17.97
CA SER A 133 2.33 -11.35 -17.45
C SER A 133 2.02 -10.35 -18.57
N ILE A 134 1.25 -9.31 -18.24
CA ILE A 134 0.97 -8.18 -19.16
C ILE A 134 2.26 -7.50 -19.65
N ALA A 135 3.28 -7.40 -18.79
CA ALA A 135 4.58 -6.81 -19.15
C ALA A 135 5.32 -7.65 -20.18
N GLU A 136 5.31 -8.98 -20.04
CA GLU A 136 5.89 -9.90 -21.04
C GLU A 136 5.13 -9.85 -22.36
N MET A 137 3.80 -9.77 -22.31
CA MET A 137 2.96 -9.63 -23.51
C MET A 137 3.25 -8.30 -24.23
N ALA A 138 3.30 -7.18 -23.50
CA ALA A 138 3.63 -5.86 -24.04
C ALA A 138 5.06 -5.84 -24.64
N LYS A 139 6.03 -6.52 -24.01
CA LYS A 139 7.39 -6.69 -24.55
C LYS A 139 7.39 -7.43 -25.89
N LYS A 140 6.61 -8.51 -26.01
CA LYS A 140 6.47 -9.27 -27.28
C LYS A 140 5.91 -8.40 -28.41
N GLU A 141 5.04 -7.45 -28.11
CA GLU A 141 4.52 -6.45 -29.06
C GLU A 141 5.50 -5.30 -29.36
N GLY A 142 6.69 -5.34 -28.76
CA GLY A 142 7.79 -4.40 -29.01
C GLY A 142 7.71 -3.10 -28.20
N MET A 143 6.86 -3.02 -27.19
CA MET A 143 6.89 -1.92 -26.22
C MET A 143 8.13 -2.01 -25.34
N LYS A 144 8.67 -0.87 -24.91
CA LYS A 144 9.65 -0.85 -23.82
C LYS A 144 8.96 -1.12 -22.49
N ILE A 145 9.64 -1.82 -21.59
CA ILE A 145 9.09 -2.18 -20.28
C ILE A 145 9.92 -1.58 -19.16
N GLY A 146 9.22 -0.94 -18.20
CA GLY A 146 9.79 -0.46 -16.94
C GLY A 146 9.10 -1.08 -15.73
N ILE A 147 9.90 -1.47 -14.74
CA ILE A 147 9.44 -1.93 -13.43
C ILE A 147 10.14 -1.10 -12.37
N VAL A 148 9.36 -0.39 -11.56
CA VAL A 148 9.87 0.53 -10.53
C VAL A 148 9.21 0.20 -9.20
N SER A 149 9.98 0.18 -8.12
CA SER A 149 9.43 -0.12 -6.79
C SER A 149 10.16 0.64 -5.69
N SER A 150 9.44 1.00 -4.63
CA SER A 150 10.03 1.53 -3.40
C SER A 150 10.57 0.44 -2.46
N VAL A 151 10.27 -0.83 -2.72
CA VAL A 151 10.88 -1.99 -2.03
C VAL A 151 11.94 -2.64 -2.91
N SER A 152 12.51 -3.77 -2.49
CA SER A 152 13.48 -4.51 -3.31
C SER A 152 12.87 -4.94 -4.65
N LEU A 153 13.69 -4.96 -5.70
CA LEU A 153 13.21 -5.28 -7.05
C LEU A 153 12.75 -6.73 -7.21
N ASP A 154 13.19 -7.62 -6.33
CA ASP A 154 12.81 -9.03 -6.22
C ASP A 154 11.64 -9.28 -5.25
N HIS A 155 11.03 -8.22 -4.70
CA HIS A 155 9.82 -8.35 -3.90
C HIS A 155 8.65 -8.86 -4.75
N ALA A 156 7.62 -9.41 -4.10
CA ALA A 156 6.56 -10.17 -4.77
C ALA A 156 5.79 -9.37 -5.84
N THR A 157 5.45 -8.11 -5.57
CA THR A 157 4.66 -7.28 -6.49
C THR A 157 5.42 -6.96 -7.77
N PRO A 158 6.66 -6.40 -7.76
CA PRO A 158 7.42 -6.22 -8.99
C PRO A 158 7.74 -7.55 -9.67
N ALA A 159 8.07 -8.61 -8.90
CA ALA A 159 8.36 -9.94 -9.45
C ALA A 159 7.18 -10.54 -10.24
N SER A 160 5.94 -10.22 -9.89
CA SER A 160 4.75 -10.68 -10.60
C SER A 160 4.67 -10.20 -12.06
N PHE A 161 5.51 -9.26 -12.47
CA PHE A 161 5.53 -8.76 -13.85
C PHE A 161 6.60 -9.41 -14.72
N TYR A 162 7.57 -10.18 -14.14
CA TYR A 162 8.69 -10.75 -14.88
C TYR A 162 9.14 -12.15 -14.42
N ALA A 163 8.70 -12.61 -13.24
CA ALA A 163 9.17 -13.88 -12.67
C ALA A 163 8.02 -14.90 -12.49
N HIS A 164 8.41 -16.20 -12.40
CA HIS A 164 7.50 -17.33 -12.30
C HIS A 164 8.04 -18.32 -11.28
N GLN A 165 7.66 -18.14 -10.00
CA GLN A 165 8.23 -18.90 -8.91
C GLN A 165 7.16 -19.56 -8.03
N PRO A 166 7.36 -20.81 -7.58
CA PRO A 166 6.43 -21.51 -6.69
C PRO A 166 6.34 -20.90 -5.29
N THR A 167 7.25 -19.99 -4.96
CA THR A 167 7.23 -19.20 -3.72
C THR A 167 7.97 -17.88 -3.91
N ARG A 168 7.41 -16.80 -3.35
CA ARG A 168 8.01 -15.47 -3.31
C ARG A 168 9.36 -15.42 -2.56
N SER A 169 9.65 -16.44 -1.75
CA SER A 169 10.91 -16.53 -1.01
C SER A 169 12.10 -17.01 -1.86
N ASN A 170 11.88 -17.35 -3.12
CA ASN A 170 12.95 -17.74 -4.05
C ASN A 170 13.66 -16.51 -4.63
N TYR A 171 14.06 -15.57 -3.78
CA TYR A 171 14.61 -14.27 -4.20
C TYR A 171 15.72 -14.40 -5.24
N TYR A 172 16.71 -15.26 -5.03
CA TYR A 172 17.79 -15.43 -5.99
C TYR A 172 17.31 -15.87 -7.40
N ASP A 173 16.35 -16.77 -7.48
CA ASP A 173 15.82 -17.23 -8.76
C ASP A 173 14.97 -16.14 -9.42
N ILE A 174 14.24 -15.34 -8.64
CA ILE A 174 13.52 -14.13 -9.09
C ILE A 174 14.51 -13.12 -9.69
N GLU A 175 15.63 -12.85 -9.01
CA GLU A 175 16.69 -11.94 -9.48
C GLU A 175 17.32 -12.41 -10.80
N LEU A 176 17.51 -13.74 -10.95
CA LEU A 176 17.98 -14.31 -12.21
C LEU A 176 16.96 -14.19 -13.34
N GLU A 177 15.65 -14.34 -13.04
CA GLU A 177 14.58 -14.12 -14.03
C GLU A 177 14.49 -12.65 -14.43
N LEU A 178 14.68 -11.68 -13.49
CA LEU A 178 14.82 -10.27 -13.81
C LEU A 178 15.92 -10.05 -14.85
N GLY A 179 17.12 -10.56 -14.59
CA GLY A 179 18.27 -10.43 -15.49
C GLY A 179 18.08 -11.09 -16.87
N LYS A 180 17.11 -11.98 -17.03
CA LYS A 180 16.75 -12.67 -18.28
C LYS A 180 15.51 -12.10 -18.98
N SER A 181 14.77 -11.20 -18.34
CA SER A 181 13.48 -10.69 -18.83
C SER A 181 13.58 -9.87 -20.11
N ASP A 182 14.76 -9.34 -20.43
CA ASP A 182 14.99 -8.41 -21.54
C ASP A 182 14.19 -7.09 -21.41
N PHE A 183 13.73 -6.74 -20.21
CA PHE A 183 13.05 -5.47 -19.96
C PHE A 183 14.06 -4.30 -19.99
N ASN A 184 13.55 -3.10 -20.17
CA ASN A 184 14.42 -1.96 -20.50
C ASN A 184 14.86 -1.16 -19.26
N TYR A 185 14.04 -1.14 -18.21
CA TYR A 185 14.30 -0.32 -17.02
C TYR A 185 13.77 -0.98 -15.75
N PHE A 186 14.66 -1.29 -14.83
CA PHE A 186 14.34 -1.65 -13.45
C PHE A 186 14.91 -0.58 -12.54
N ALA A 187 14.13 -0.09 -11.56
CA ALA A 187 14.61 0.96 -10.68
C ALA A 187 13.94 0.94 -9.31
N GLY A 188 14.71 1.26 -8.28
CA GLY A 188 14.19 1.33 -6.92
C GLY A 188 15.16 0.77 -5.88
N GLY A 189 14.70 -0.21 -5.11
CA GLY A 189 15.49 -0.93 -4.13
C GLY A 189 16.51 -1.88 -4.75
N GLY A 190 17.22 -2.61 -3.89
CA GLY A 190 18.25 -3.57 -4.29
C GLY A 190 17.70 -4.99 -4.49
N PHE A 191 18.58 -5.96 -4.33
CA PHE A 191 18.32 -7.40 -4.32
C PHE A 191 18.52 -7.95 -2.90
N LEU A 192 17.62 -8.82 -2.46
CA LEU A 192 17.66 -9.42 -1.11
C LEU A 192 18.66 -10.56 -1.01
N ALA A 193 18.87 -11.30 -2.09
CA ALA A 193 19.67 -12.51 -2.09
C ALA A 193 20.64 -12.59 -3.28
N SER A 194 21.30 -11.47 -3.66
CA SER A 194 22.10 -11.39 -4.90
C SER A 194 23.16 -12.49 -5.05
N THR A 195 23.66 -13.06 -3.96
CA THR A 195 24.59 -14.20 -3.96
C THR A 195 23.98 -15.48 -3.39
N GLY A 196 22.66 -15.59 -3.39
CA GLY A 196 21.89 -16.68 -2.77
C GLY A 196 21.78 -16.56 -1.25
N LYS A 197 20.82 -17.29 -0.67
CA LYS A 197 20.54 -17.28 0.78
C LYS A 197 21.77 -17.60 1.63
N ASN A 198 22.62 -18.51 1.17
CA ASN A 198 23.84 -18.94 1.87
C ASN A 198 25.08 -18.16 1.40
N LYS A 199 24.92 -17.17 0.52
CA LYS A 199 26.02 -16.40 -0.10
C LYS A 199 27.05 -17.27 -0.84
N ASP A 200 26.59 -18.33 -1.48
CA ASP A 200 27.38 -19.36 -2.15
C ASP A 200 27.15 -19.43 -3.67
N LYS A 201 26.34 -18.50 -4.21
CA LYS A 201 26.01 -18.41 -5.64
C LYS A 201 26.71 -17.22 -6.30
N SER A 202 26.79 -17.24 -7.63
CA SER A 202 27.24 -16.07 -8.41
C SER A 202 26.33 -14.87 -8.15
N ASP A 203 26.90 -13.67 -8.18
CA ASP A 203 26.12 -12.44 -7.95
C ASP A 203 25.12 -12.22 -9.07
N ALA A 204 23.82 -12.10 -8.73
CA ALA A 204 22.74 -11.92 -9.68
C ALA A 204 22.86 -10.61 -10.48
N PHE A 205 23.47 -9.55 -9.93
CA PHE A 205 23.78 -8.34 -10.66
C PHE A 205 24.83 -8.60 -11.75
N GLU A 206 25.86 -9.42 -11.47
CA GLU A 206 26.85 -9.79 -12.47
C GLU A 206 26.23 -10.69 -13.56
N GLU A 207 25.30 -11.57 -13.20
CA GLU A 207 24.55 -12.36 -14.19
C GLU A 207 23.66 -11.45 -15.08
N ALA A 208 23.02 -10.44 -14.50
CA ALA A 208 22.27 -9.44 -15.27
C ALA A 208 23.18 -8.64 -16.23
N LYS A 209 24.40 -8.26 -15.80
CA LYS A 209 25.39 -7.60 -16.66
C LYS A 209 25.79 -8.46 -17.84
N LYS A 210 25.96 -9.79 -17.68
CA LYS A 210 26.22 -10.73 -18.78
C LYS A 210 25.09 -10.76 -19.80
N ASN A 211 23.85 -10.49 -19.37
CA ASN A 211 22.67 -10.36 -20.22
C ASN A 211 22.49 -8.94 -20.82
N GLY A 212 23.49 -8.07 -20.67
CA GLY A 212 23.52 -6.74 -21.26
C GLY A 212 22.95 -5.63 -20.40
N TYR A 213 22.59 -5.88 -19.12
CA TYR A 213 22.15 -4.83 -18.22
C TYR A 213 23.31 -3.96 -17.72
N ARG A 214 23.06 -2.67 -17.71
CA ARG A 214 23.89 -1.71 -16.97
C ARG A 214 23.33 -1.57 -15.56
N VAL A 215 24.10 -1.97 -14.56
CA VAL A 215 23.74 -1.81 -13.14
C VAL A 215 24.37 -0.52 -12.61
N ILE A 216 23.56 0.36 -12.04
CA ILE A 216 24.00 1.64 -11.45
C ILE A 216 23.45 1.77 -10.03
N ASN A 217 24.23 2.38 -9.14
CA ASN A 217 23.88 2.61 -7.74
C ASN A 217 24.38 3.98 -7.24
N SER A 218 24.58 4.92 -8.13
CA SER A 218 24.99 6.29 -7.77
C SER A 218 24.08 7.33 -8.40
N LYS A 219 23.80 8.41 -7.65
CA LYS A 219 22.96 9.52 -8.13
C LYS A 219 23.58 10.21 -9.36
N SER A 220 24.93 10.27 -9.44
CA SER A 220 25.64 10.88 -10.56
C SER A 220 25.51 10.09 -11.87
N GLU A 221 25.43 8.75 -11.81
CA GLU A 221 25.16 7.92 -13.00
C GLU A 221 23.69 7.94 -13.36
N PHE A 222 22.81 7.89 -12.35
CA PHE A 222 21.37 7.93 -12.53
C PHE A 222 20.93 9.19 -13.29
N THR A 223 21.45 10.36 -12.94
CA THR A 223 21.10 11.63 -13.61
C THR A 223 21.49 11.66 -15.09
N LYS A 224 22.48 10.87 -15.53
CA LYS A 224 22.94 10.77 -16.93
C LYS A 224 22.08 9.88 -17.80
N LEU A 225 21.17 9.09 -17.21
CA LEU A 225 20.25 8.24 -17.97
C LEU A 225 19.32 9.08 -18.85
N ASN A 226 19.02 8.60 -20.04
CA ASN A 226 18.16 9.25 -21.03
C ASN A 226 17.58 8.23 -22.03
N SER A 227 16.87 8.65 -23.07
CA SER A 227 16.21 7.80 -24.06
C SER A 227 17.13 6.87 -24.86
N LYS A 228 18.46 7.12 -24.84
CA LYS A 228 19.46 6.23 -25.44
C LYS A 228 19.93 5.14 -24.47
N SER A 229 19.57 5.24 -23.19
CA SER A 229 19.85 4.22 -22.20
C SER A 229 18.89 3.05 -22.39
N ASP A 230 19.41 1.84 -22.29
CA ASP A 230 18.62 0.62 -22.44
C ASP A 230 19.17 -0.47 -21.51
N LYS A 231 18.29 -1.39 -21.08
CA LYS A 231 18.62 -2.46 -20.14
C LYS A 231 19.34 -1.94 -18.89
N VAL A 232 18.66 -1.09 -18.13
CA VAL A 232 19.21 -0.47 -16.91
C VAL A 232 18.58 -1.11 -15.68
N ILE A 233 19.41 -1.43 -14.68
CA ILE A 233 19.02 -1.70 -13.30
C ILE A 233 19.57 -0.55 -12.46
N ALA A 234 18.70 0.34 -11.98
CA ALA A 234 19.06 1.51 -11.18
C ALA A 234 18.65 1.31 -9.73
N VAL A 235 19.63 1.05 -8.87
CA VAL A 235 19.42 0.88 -7.42
C VAL A 235 19.72 2.18 -6.70
N SER A 236 18.90 2.56 -5.70
CA SER A 236 19.19 3.73 -4.88
C SER A 236 20.54 3.57 -4.14
N PRO A 237 21.37 4.63 -4.08
CA PRO A 237 22.63 4.59 -3.33
C PRO A 237 22.42 4.44 -1.82
N VAL A 238 21.24 4.81 -1.32
CA VAL A 238 20.84 4.65 0.08
C VAL A 238 19.63 3.70 0.14
N LEU A 239 19.78 2.65 0.89
CA LEU A 239 18.76 1.63 1.12
C LEU A 239 18.53 1.45 2.62
N ASP A 240 17.30 1.18 2.96
CA ASP A 240 16.83 0.81 4.28
C ASP A 240 16.84 -0.73 4.46
N ASN A 241 16.21 -1.22 5.51
CA ASN A 241 16.01 -2.63 5.74
C ASN A 241 15.40 -3.31 4.49
N GLU A 242 15.68 -4.59 4.33
CA GLU A 242 15.23 -5.40 3.20
C GLU A 242 15.54 -4.77 1.82
N LYS A 243 16.62 -4.01 1.75
CA LYS A 243 17.08 -3.34 0.52
C LYS A 243 16.04 -2.41 -0.12
N ALA A 244 15.09 -1.92 0.65
CA ALA A 244 14.07 -0.96 0.21
C ALA A 244 14.58 0.49 0.21
N LEU A 245 13.84 1.40 -0.44
CA LEU A 245 14.07 2.83 -0.30
C LEU A 245 13.76 3.26 1.16
N PRO A 246 14.44 4.27 1.69
CA PRO A 246 14.08 4.83 2.99
C PRO A 246 12.64 5.35 2.99
N TYR A 247 11.96 5.24 4.15
CA TYR A 247 10.63 5.83 4.32
C TYR A 247 10.64 7.34 4.09
N ALA A 248 9.61 7.84 3.44
CA ALA A 248 9.47 9.28 3.13
C ALA A 248 9.50 10.17 4.40
N ILE A 249 9.02 9.65 5.54
CA ILE A 249 9.06 10.34 6.83
C ILE A 249 10.49 10.58 7.33
N ASN A 250 11.46 9.72 6.96
CA ASN A 250 12.84 9.75 7.47
C ASN A 250 13.74 10.81 6.84
N LYS A 251 13.23 11.64 5.90
CA LYS A 251 13.94 12.76 5.25
C LYS A 251 15.35 12.39 4.77
N ASN A 252 15.43 11.58 3.74
CA ASN A 252 16.70 11.21 3.12
C ASN A 252 16.95 12.05 1.86
N THR A 253 18.04 12.82 1.83
CA THR A 253 18.45 13.65 0.70
C THR A 253 19.48 12.97 -0.22
N GLU A 254 20.15 11.93 0.26
CA GLU A 254 21.20 11.21 -0.47
C GLU A 254 20.64 10.11 -1.40
N GLY A 255 19.47 9.59 -1.07
CA GLY A 255 18.77 8.57 -1.86
C GLY A 255 18.10 9.14 -3.11
N ILE A 256 17.51 8.24 -3.88
CA ILE A 256 16.67 8.57 -5.04
C ILE A 256 15.23 8.19 -4.68
N SER A 257 14.30 9.11 -4.80
CA SER A 257 12.88 8.91 -4.48
C SER A 257 12.16 8.12 -5.58
N LEU A 258 11.01 7.53 -5.22
CA LEU A 258 10.13 6.84 -6.17
C LEU A 258 9.72 7.78 -7.32
N ALA A 259 9.43 9.05 -7.02
CA ALA A 259 9.09 10.05 -8.01
C ALA A 259 10.25 10.36 -8.98
N GLU A 260 11.50 10.41 -8.49
CA GLU A 260 12.68 10.58 -9.34
C GLU A 260 12.90 9.35 -10.23
N PHE A 261 12.74 8.12 -9.70
CA PHE A 261 12.80 6.89 -10.48
C PHE A 261 11.72 6.85 -11.55
N THR A 262 10.48 7.25 -11.23
CA THR A 262 9.37 7.32 -12.18
C THR A 262 9.65 8.32 -13.30
N GLN A 263 10.10 9.54 -12.95
CA GLN A 263 10.46 10.56 -13.93
C GLN A 263 11.57 10.08 -14.88
N LYS A 264 12.61 9.45 -14.32
CA LYS A 264 13.73 8.93 -15.11
C LYS A 264 13.31 7.73 -15.98
N GLY A 265 12.42 6.88 -15.48
CA GLY A 265 11.83 5.79 -16.25
C GLY A 265 11.09 6.29 -17.47
N ILE A 266 10.31 7.36 -17.35
CA ILE A 266 9.65 8.04 -18.48
C ILE A 266 10.68 8.47 -19.53
N GLU A 267 11.78 9.11 -19.12
CA GLU A 267 12.84 9.57 -20.01
C GLU A 267 13.57 8.43 -20.73
N VAL A 268 13.82 7.31 -20.05
CA VAL A 268 14.53 6.14 -20.61
C VAL A 268 13.63 5.34 -21.55
N LEU A 269 12.35 5.23 -21.21
CA LEU A 269 11.40 4.37 -21.92
C LEU A 269 10.76 5.08 -23.12
N ASP A 270 10.80 6.42 -23.19
CA ASP A 270 10.16 7.16 -24.29
C ASP A 270 10.75 6.75 -25.65
N ASN A 271 9.87 6.33 -26.56
CA ASN A 271 10.21 5.86 -27.89
C ASN A 271 8.97 5.81 -28.81
N ASP A 272 9.18 5.56 -30.10
CA ASP A 272 8.12 5.56 -31.10
C ASP A 272 7.07 4.45 -30.93
N LYS A 273 7.45 3.30 -30.38
CA LYS A 273 6.54 2.17 -30.13
C LYS A 273 5.78 2.27 -28.80
N GLY A 274 6.20 3.18 -27.90
CA GLY A 274 5.64 3.36 -26.60
C GLY A 274 6.17 2.40 -25.52
N PHE A 275 5.59 2.47 -24.34
CA PHE A 275 6.03 1.67 -23.21
C PHE A 275 4.87 1.26 -22.28
N PHE A 276 5.12 0.17 -21.56
CA PHE A 276 4.39 -0.21 -20.36
C PHE A 276 5.30 -0.03 -19.15
N MET A 277 4.83 0.68 -18.12
CA MET A 277 5.60 0.94 -16.90
C MET A 277 4.75 0.63 -15.68
N MET A 278 5.19 -0.34 -14.87
CA MET A 278 4.63 -0.60 -13.55
C MET A 278 5.43 0.15 -12.49
N ILE A 279 4.75 0.81 -11.56
CA ILE A 279 5.34 1.55 -10.45
C ILE A 279 4.65 1.12 -9.16
N GLU A 280 5.45 0.68 -8.19
CA GLU A 280 4.94 0.23 -6.90
C GLU A 280 5.33 1.18 -5.77
N GLY A 281 4.32 1.55 -4.96
CA GLY A 281 4.49 2.14 -3.63
C GLY A 281 4.44 1.05 -2.56
N GLY A 282 5.50 0.25 -2.43
CA GLY A 282 5.50 -0.97 -1.62
C GLY A 282 5.55 -0.72 -0.11
N LYS A 283 5.95 0.46 0.34
CA LYS A 283 6.13 0.72 1.77
C LYS A 283 4.88 1.24 2.49
N VAL A 284 3.77 1.46 1.77
CA VAL A 284 2.46 1.71 2.40
C VAL A 284 2.04 0.48 3.20
N ASP A 285 2.24 -0.73 2.62
CA ASP A 285 1.99 -2.02 3.25
C ASP A 285 2.79 -2.20 4.54
N TRP A 286 4.11 -2.01 4.49
CA TRP A 286 4.98 -2.21 5.65
C TRP A 286 4.63 -1.28 6.82
N ALA A 287 4.28 -0.03 6.52
CA ALA A 287 3.79 0.92 7.54
C ALA A 287 2.42 0.50 8.09
N GLY A 288 1.55 -0.09 7.27
CA GLY A 288 0.29 -0.70 7.66
C GLY A 288 0.48 -1.87 8.61
N HIS A 289 1.39 -2.79 8.29
CA HIS A 289 1.78 -3.91 9.14
C HIS A 289 2.29 -3.46 10.52
N ALA A 290 3.03 -2.37 10.57
CA ALA A 290 3.52 -1.78 11.82
C ALA A 290 2.51 -0.85 12.51
N ASN A 291 1.29 -0.75 12.01
CA ASN A 291 0.25 0.17 12.51
C ASN A 291 0.75 1.63 12.70
N ASP A 292 1.71 2.05 11.86
CA ASP A 292 2.29 3.40 11.89
C ASP A 292 1.52 4.33 10.94
N ALA A 293 0.47 4.96 11.46
CA ALA A 293 -0.42 5.83 10.68
C ALA A 293 0.31 7.01 10.02
N ALA A 294 1.28 7.64 10.72
CA ALA A 294 2.00 8.79 10.19
C ALA A 294 2.91 8.39 9.03
N THR A 295 3.61 7.27 9.17
CA THR A 295 4.48 6.74 8.11
C THR A 295 3.65 6.28 6.92
N SER A 296 2.56 5.51 7.12
CA SER A 296 1.66 5.07 6.05
C SER A 296 1.10 6.25 5.24
N ILE A 297 0.61 7.28 5.91
CA ILE A 297 0.12 8.52 5.27
C ILE A 297 1.21 9.17 4.41
N LYS A 298 2.44 9.28 4.90
CA LYS A 298 3.54 9.89 4.15
C LYS A 298 4.00 9.05 2.98
N GLU A 299 3.93 7.72 3.07
CA GLU A 299 4.16 6.82 1.94
C GLU A 299 3.10 7.00 0.84
N VAL A 300 1.81 7.11 1.20
CA VAL A 300 0.76 7.41 0.22
C VAL A 300 0.98 8.76 -0.47
N ILE A 301 1.43 9.78 0.26
CA ILE A 301 1.75 11.10 -0.31
C ILE A 301 2.95 11.00 -1.26
N SER A 302 4.02 10.33 -0.87
CA SER A 302 5.21 10.10 -1.71
C SER A 302 4.88 9.29 -2.98
N TYR A 303 3.99 8.31 -2.85
CA TYR A 303 3.46 7.57 -3.98
C TYR A 303 2.65 8.48 -4.94
N ASP A 304 1.81 9.38 -4.42
CA ASP A 304 1.08 10.36 -5.23
C ASP A 304 2.02 11.33 -5.97
N GLU A 305 3.17 11.69 -5.39
CA GLU A 305 4.20 12.47 -6.07
C GLU A 305 4.74 11.74 -7.31
N SER A 306 4.86 10.41 -7.27
CA SER A 306 5.27 9.62 -8.43
C SER A 306 4.18 9.54 -9.50
N ILE A 307 2.90 9.47 -9.08
CA ILE A 307 1.74 9.54 -10.00
C ILE A 307 1.67 10.91 -10.66
N GLN A 308 2.00 11.98 -9.94
CA GLN A 308 2.06 13.33 -10.52
C GLN A 308 3.05 13.41 -11.69
N LYS A 309 4.20 12.69 -11.66
CA LYS A 309 5.14 12.63 -12.80
C LYS A 309 4.51 12.01 -14.03
N ALA A 310 3.77 10.92 -13.86
CA ALA A 310 3.03 10.30 -14.96
C ALA A 310 1.89 11.21 -15.46
N LYS A 311 1.20 11.93 -14.56
CA LYS A 311 0.17 12.89 -14.95
C LYS A 311 0.73 14.09 -15.72
N ASP A 312 1.91 14.57 -15.36
CA ASP A 312 2.59 15.65 -16.10
C ASP A 312 2.97 15.19 -17.52
N PHE A 313 3.38 13.93 -17.67
CA PHE A 313 3.59 13.31 -18.98
C PHE A 313 2.26 13.16 -19.74
N TYR A 314 1.21 12.62 -19.11
CA TYR A 314 -0.13 12.52 -19.70
C TYR A 314 -0.63 13.86 -20.22
N ASN A 315 -0.44 14.95 -19.50
CA ASN A 315 -0.89 16.28 -19.92
C ASN A 315 -0.30 16.73 -21.27
N LYS A 316 0.87 16.19 -21.65
CA LYS A 316 1.53 16.43 -22.94
C LYS A 316 1.13 15.40 -24.01
N HIS A 317 0.64 14.23 -23.61
CA HIS A 317 0.36 13.06 -24.46
C HIS A 317 -1.04 12.46 -24.20
N LYS A 318 -2.06 13.32 -24.03
CA LYS A 318 -3.43 12.93 -23.58
C LYS A 318 -4.06 11.84 -24.43
N ASP A 319 -3.90 11.91 -25.75
CA ASP A 319 -4.55 11.00 -26.70
C ASP A 319 -3.80 9.67 -26.87
N GLU A 320 -2.65 9.51 -26.22
CA GLU A 320 -1.77 8.35 -26.38
C GLU A 320 -1.46 7.66 -25.05
N THR A 321 -1.92 8.20 -23.91
CA THR A 321 -1.54 7.71 -22.57
C THR A 321 -2.74 7.17 -21.80
N LEU A 322 -2.51 6.10 -21.06
CA LEU A 322 -3.40 5.57 -20.02
C LEU A 322 -2.62 5.47 -18.71
N ILE A 323 -3.18 5.99 -17.63
CA ILE A 323 -2.67 5.82 -16.27
C ILE A 323 -3.74 5.09 -15.47
N ILE A 324 -3.35 4.00 -14.80
CA ILE A 324 -4.17 3.20 -13.89
C ILE A 324 -3.51 3.23 -12.52
N VAL A 325 -4.27 3.47 -11.46
CA VAL A 325 -3.80 3.46 -10.06
C VAL A 325 -4.70 2.56 -9.25
N THR A 326 -4.12 1.60 -8.54
CA THR A 326 -4.85 0.67 -7.67
C THR A 326 -4.01 0.28 -6.45
N GLY A 327 -4.62 -0.39 -5.48
CA GLY A 327 -3.91 -1.23 -4.52
C GLY A 327 -3.96 -2.69 -4.94
N ASP A 328 -3.24 -3.54 -4.27
CA ASP A 328 -3.30 -4.99 -4.41
C ASP A 328 -4.13 -5.64 -3.28
N HIS A 329 -4.06 -5.09 -2.08
CA HIS A 329 -4.88 -5.39 -0.90
C HIS A 329 -4.87 -4.21 0.08
N GLU A 330 -5.58 -4.33 1.19
CA GLU A 330 -5.48 -3.43 2.35
C GLU A 330 -4.62 -4.09 3.43
N THR A 331 -3.88 -3.27 4.19
CA THR A 331 -3.04 -3.73 5.29
C THR A 331 -3.29 -2.94 6.58
N GLY A 332 -3.36 -3.69 7.68
CA GLY A 332 -3.50 -3.15 9.03
C GLY A 332 -4.94 -3.01 9.50
N GLY A 333 -5.92 -3.05 8.61
CA GLY A 333 -7.31 -2.79 8.96
C GLY A 333 -7.49 -1.38 9.49
N LEU A 334 -6.89 -0.38 8.79
CA LEU A 334 -6.94 1.02 9.16
C LEU A 334 -8.39 1.52 9.22
N GLY A 335 -8.78 2.10 10.36
CA GLY A 335 -10.04 2.79 10.55
C GLY A 335 -9.84 4.27 10.88
N ILE A 336 -10.56 5.15 10.19
CA ILE A 336 -10.66 6.56 10.58
C ILE A 336 -11.83 6.66 11.55
N GLY A 337 -11.51 6.86 12.83
CA GLY A 337 -12.40 6.81 13.98
C GLY A 337 -11.80 5.90 15.06
N PHE A 338 -11.85 6.34 16.29
CA PHE A 338 -11.35 5.60 17.45
C PHE A 338 -12.30 5.81 18.64
N ALA A 339 -12.55 4.74 19.40
CA ALA A 339 -13.49 4.78 20.53
C ALA A 339 -13.16 5.85 21.58
N GLY A 340 -11.88 6.16 21.77
CA GLY A 340 -11.42 7.19 22.72
C GLY A 340 -11.57 8.63 22.23
N THR A 341 -11.95 8.84 20.97
CA THR A 341 -12.13 10.17 20.36
C THR A 341 -13.54 10.38 19.78
N ASP A 342 -14.41 9.38 19.91
CA ASP A 342 -15.78 9.37 19.38
C ASP A 342 -15.81 9.78 17.88
N TYR A 343 -16.46 10.89 17.56
CA TYR A 343 -16.54 11.43 16.18
C TYR A 343 -15.41 12.40 15.83
N SER A 344 -14.41 12.58 16.73
CA SER A 344 -13.35 13.57 16.52
C SER A 344 -12.08 12.92 15.95
N THR A 345 -11.42 13.63 15.03
CA THR A 345 -10.11 13.27 14.49
C THR A 345 -9.15 14.44 14.57
N PHE A 346 -7.86 14.15 14.77
CA PHE A 346 -6.81 15.15 15.03
C PHE A 346 -5.56 14.81 14.20
N PHE A 347 -5.70 14.78 12.86
CA PHE A 347 -4.63 14.39 11.93
C PHE A 347 -3.37 15.27 12.03
N ASP A 348 -3.53 16.53 12.48
CA ASP A 348 -2.41 17.43 12.76
C ASP A 348 -1.41 16.88 13.78
N LYS A 349 -1.86 16.05 14.73
CA LYS A 349 -0.98 15.40 15.71
C LYS A 349 0.02 14.46 15.04
N LEU A 350 -0.37 13.76 13.98
CA LEU A 350 0.52 12.87 13.21
C LEU A 350 1.69 13.63 12.56
N SER A 351 1.57 14.95 12.36
CA SER A 351 2.66 15.78 11.86
C SER A 351 3.83 15.91 12.84
N LYS A 352 3.61 15.58 14.12
CA LYS A 352 4.65 15.61 15.15
C LYS A 352 5.59 14.40 15.06
N GLN A 353 5.14 13.31 14.44
CA GLN A 353 6.04 12.18 14.17
C GLN A 353 6.99 12.52 13.01
N SER A 354 8.28 12.31 13.24
CA SER A 354 9.36 12.72 12.31
C SER A 354 10.25 11.56 11.86
N ILE A 355 10.06 10.35 12.38
CA ILE A 355 10.75 9.13 11.94
C ILE A 355 9.75 7.96 11.87
N SER A 356 10.08 6.93 11.08
CA SER A 356 9.30 5.70 10.99
C SER A 356 9.48 4.82 12.23
N TYR A 357 8.55 3.86 12.39
CA TYR A 357 8.65 2.81 13.41
C TYR A 357 9.99 2.08 13.33
N ASP A 358 10.50 1.81 12.13
CA ASP A 358 11.74 1.09 11.89
C ASP A 358 12.95 1.86 12.44
N GLU A 359 13.05 3.16 12.16
CA GLU A 359 14.12 4.01 12.69
C GLU A 359 14.03 4.19 14.21
N PHE A 360 12.82 4.21 14.78
CA PHE A 360 12.69 4.26 16.22
C PHE A 360 13.07 2.92 16.88
N THR A 361 12.72 1.79 16.25
CA THR A 361 13.16 0.46 16.70
C THR A 361 14.68 0.37 16.79
N LYS A 362 15.44 0.91 15.83
CA LYS A 362 16.90 0.98 15.89
C LYS A 362 17.40 1.72 17.14
N LYS A 363 16.72 2.81 17.53
CA LYS A 363 17.07 3.56 18.75
C LYS A 363 16.80 2.76 20.04
N VAL A 364 15.72 1.97 20.06
CA VAL A 364 15.42 1.05 21.17
C VAL A 364 16.45 -0.05 21.25
N GLU A 365 16.86 -0.61 20.11
CA GLU A 365 17.94 -1.60 20.05
C GLU A 365 19.28 -1.04 20.53
N ASP A 366 19.61 0.19 20.15
CA ASP A 366 20.84 0.86 20.59
C ASP A 366 20.82 1.08 22.12
N TYR A 367 19.66 1.47 22.68
CA TYR A 367 19.50 1.58 24.13
C TYR A 367 19.74 0.23 24.83
N ARG A 368 19.18 -0.87 24.31
CA ARG A 368 19.42 -2.24 24.81
C ARG A 368 20.90 -2.63 24.70
N LYS A 369 21.54 -2.40 23.54
CA LYS A 369 22.96 -2.74 23.30
C LYS A 369 23.92 -1.96 24.21
N ASN A 370 23.50 -0.83 24.76
CA ASN A 370 24.25 -0.05 25.74
C ASN A 370 24.14 -0.59 27.17
N GLY A 371 23.68 -1.83 27.36
CA GLY A 371 23.68 -2.54 28.64
C GLY A 371 22.41 -2.41 29.47
N HIS A 372 21.31 -1.95 28.82
CA HIS A 372 20.02 -1.91 29.48
C HIS A 372 19.30 -3.26 29.38
N THR A 373 18.76 -3.71 30.51
CA THR A 373 18.04 -4.99 30.68
C THR A 373 16.63 -4.73 31.17
N PRO A 374 15.72 -5.71 31.18
CA PRO A 374 14.39 -5.55 31.74
C PRO A 374 14.35 -5.00 33.18
N GLU A 375 15.40 -5.27 33.98
CA GLU A 375 15.47 -4.88 35.39
C GLU A 375 15.98 -3.46 35.61
N ASN A 376 16.83 -2.93 34.71
CA ASN A 376 17.48 -1.63 34.89
C ASN A 376 16.99 -0.55 33.90
N ALA A 377 16.30 -0.91 32.80
CA ALA A 377 15.79 0.04 31.83
C ALA A 377 14.68 0.93 32.44
N LYS A 378 14.73 2.22 32.14
CA LYS A 378 13.77 3.22 32.62
C LYS A 378 13.17 3.96 31.44
N ILE A 379 11.85 4.04 31.39
CA ILE A 379 11.18 4.78 30.31
C ILE A 379 11.56 6.26 30.32
N GLU A 380 11.90 6.79 31.49
CA GLU A 380 12.32 8.17 31.68
C GLU A 380 13.58 8.52 30.87
N ASP A 381 14.46 7.57 30.62
CA ASP A 381 15.68 7.75 29.79
C ASP A 381 15.33 7.94 28.31
N LEU A 382 14.20 7.40 27.86
CA LEU A 382 13.73 7.47 26.48
C LEU A 382 12.73 8.59 26.22
N LEU A 383 12.13 9.18 27.27
CA LEU A 383 11.18 10.30 27.10
C LEU A 383 11.72 11.47 26.28
N PRO A 384 13.00 11.88 26.39
CA PRO A 384 13.53 12.95 25.53
C PRO A 384 13.47 12.62 24.05
N ILE A 385 13.81 11.39 23.64
CA ILE A 385 13.76 10.97 22.23
C ILE A 385 12.32 10.73 21.77
N ILE A 386 11.45 10.23 22.64
CA ILE A 386 10.01 10.10 22.37
C ILE A 386 9.41 11.49 22.10
N LYS A 387 9.72 12.49 22.93
CA LYS A 387 9.31 13.88 22.70
C LYS A 387 9.87 14.43 21.39
N GLN A 388 11.16 14.19 21.13
CA GLN A 388 11.83 14.68 19.92
C GLN A 388 11.18 14.15 18.64
N TYR A 389 10.87 12.84 18.58
CA TYR A 389 10.45 12.17 17.36
C TYR A 389 8.96 11.98 17.20
N TYR A 390 8.20 11.98 18.30
CA TYR A 390 6.74 11.83 18.29
C TYR A 390 5.99 13.06 18.81
N GLY A 391 6.70 14.01 19.46
CA GLY A 391 6.07 15.16 20.09
C GLY A 391 5.24 14.80 21.33
N LEU A 392 5.35 13.58 21.85
CA LEU A 392 4.65 13.12 23.04
C LEU A 392 5.37 13.63 24.30
N GLU A 393 4.61 14.14 25.26
CA GLU A 393 5.15 14.74 26.48
C GLU A 393 4.69 13.97 27.72
N ALA A 394 5.64 13.65 28.59
CA ALA A 394 5.32 13.10 29.89
C ALA A 394 4.72 14.20 30.80
N MET A 395 3.72 13.82 31.58
CA MET A 395 3.07 14.67 32.57
C MET A 395 2.81 13.84 33.84
N ASP A 396 2.88 14.45 35.00
CA ASP A 396 2.50 13.75 36.24
C ASP A 396 1.02 13.41 36.24
N ALA A 397 0.67 12.28 36.85
CA ALA A 397 -0.69 11.75 36.83
C ALA A 397 -1.75 12.68 37.43
N ALA A 398 -1.40 13.43 38.48
CA ALA A 398 -2.33 14.34 39.12
C ALA A 398 -2.68 15.52 38.22
N THR A 399 -1.66 16.13 37.59
CA THR A 399 -1.82 17.23 36.61
C THR A 399 -2.60 16.74 35.39
N TYR A 400 -2.25 15.56 34.85
CA TYR A 400 -2.98 14.99 33.70
C TYR A 400 -4.48 14.79 34.03
N ASN A 401 -4.79 14.16 35.16
CA ASN A 401 -6.17 13.87 35.55
C ASN A 401 -6.99 15.14 35.81
N ASP A 402 -6.39 16.20 36.41
CA ASP A 402 -7.04 17.50 36.59
C ASP A 402 -7.37 18.17 35.24
N LEU A 403 -6.40 18.19 34.33
CA LEU A 403 -6.60 18.74 32.99
C LEU A 403 -7.59 17.91 32.17
N TYR A 404 -7.54 16.59 32.26
CA TYR A 404 -8.49 15.69 31.59
C TYR A 404 -9.92 15.94 32.03
N LYS A 405 -10.12 16.05 33.35
CA LYS A 405 -11.44 16.37 33.92
C LYS A 405 -11.98 17.72 33.43
N LYS A 406 -11.11 18.74 33.33
CA LYS A 406 -11.49 20.08 32.78
C LYS A 406 -11.80 20.01 31.30
N ALA A 407 -10.95 19.31 30.52
CA ALA A 407 -11.10 19.15 29.07
C ALA A 407 -12.38 18.39 28.67
N THR A 408 -12.82 17.45 29.51
CA THR A 408 -13.97 16.57 29.25
C THR A 408 -15.25 16.97 30.03
N ASP A 409 -15.27 18.14 30.70
CA ASP A 409 -16.46 18.61 31.38
C ASP A 409 -17.61 18.81 30.39
N SER A 410 -18.70 18.07 30.58
CA SER A 410 -19.83 18.04 29.63
C SER A 410 -20.60 19.37 29.55
N LYS A 411 -20.47 20.26 30.57
CA LYS A 411 -21.17 21.55 30.63
C LYS A 411 -20.30 22.69 30.11
N SER A 412 -19.00 22.61 30.33
CA SER A 412 -18.05 23.68 29.97
C SER A 412 -16.64 23.11 29.69
N PRO A 413 -16.46 22.44 28.56
CA PRO A 413 -15.14 21.87 28.22
C PRO A 413 -14.08 22.95 28.06
N ASP A 414 -12.99 22.80 28.82
CA ASP A 414 -11.83 23.71 28.78
C ASP A 414 -10.93 23.39 27.61
N LYS A 415 -10.91 24.28 26.61
CA LYS A 415 -10.10 24.11 25.38
C LYS A 415 -8.58 24.19 25.64
N ASP A 416 -8.15 24.99 26.63
CA ASP A 416 -6.74 25.08 26.97
C ASP A 416 -6.26 23.82 27.68
N ALA A 417 -7.09 23.25 28.57
CA ALA A 417 -6.81 21.94 29.14
C ALA A 417 -6.78 20.84 28.08
N ALA A 418 -7.73 20.81 27.16
CA ALA A 418 -7.74 19.87 26.03
C ALA A 418 -6.49 20.00 25.14
N SER A 419 -6.04 21.22 24.87
CA SER A 419 -4.81 21.45 24.12
C SER A 419 -3.57 20.93 24.85
N LYS A 420 -3.47 21.15 26.16
CA LYS A 420 -2.33 20.72 26.99
C LYS A 420 -2.22 19.19 27.07
N ILE A 421 -3.34 18.47 27.16
CA ILE A 421 -3.32 16.99 27.20
C ILE A 421 -3.26 16.38 25.80
N GLY A 422 -3.42 17.15 24.74
CA GLY A 422 -3.54 16.65 23.37
C GLY A 422 -2.38 15.77 22.92
N MET A 423 -1.15 16.09 23.35
CA MET A 423 0.07 15.30 23.10
C MET A 423 0.71 14.79 24.40
N ALA A 424 0.08 14.96 25.56
CA ALA A 424 0.56 14.43 26.82
C ALA A 424 0.31 12.91 26.90
N LEU A 425 1.28 12.18 27.43
CA LEU A 425 1.12 10.76 27.78
C LEU A 425 0.21 10.65 29.00
N SER A 426 -0.87 9.89 28.87
CA SER A 426 -1.74 9.58 30.00
C SER A 426 -1.03 8.67 31.01
N PRO A 427 -1.54 8.56 32.26
CA PRO A 427 -1.01 7.56 33.18
C PRO A 427 -1.03 6.13 32.61
N LYS A 428 -2.08 5.78 31.86
CA LYS A 428 -2.17 4.50 31.17
C LYS A 428 -1.10 4.36 30.08
N ASP A 429 -0.90 5.39 29.24
CA ASP A 429 0.15 5.37 28.21
C ASP A 429 1.52 5.13 28.85
N MET A 430 1.81 5.77 30.00
CA MET A 430 3.07 5.58 30.72
C MET A 430 3.24 4.17 31.25
N ASP A 431 2.19 3.54 31.77
CA ASP A 431 2.24 2.16 32.25
C ASP A 431 2.41 1.16 31.09
N ASP A 432 1.73 1.39 29.98
CA ASP A 432 1.87 0.60 28.75
C ASP A 432 3.31 0.71 28.19
N LEU A 433 3.87 1.93 28.16
CA LEU A 433 5.26 2.14 27.70
C LEU A 433 6.30 1.46 28.60
N LYS A 434 6.13 1.48 29.93
CA LYS A 434 7.00 0.78 30.87
C LYS A 434 6.95 -0.75 30.64
N THR A 435 5.75 -1.28 30.49
CA THR A 435 5.54 -2.72 30.24
C THR A 435 6.18 -3.12 28.91
N ALA A 436 5.95 -2.34 27.86
CA ALA A 436 6.50 -2.59 26.53
C ALA A 436 8.04 -2.46 26.52
N LEU A 437 8.61 -1.47 27.22
CA LEU A 437 10.06 -1.31 27.34
C LEU A 437 10.72 -2.55 27.96
N SER A 438 10.15 -3.11 29.02
CA SER A 438 10.66 -4.34 29.62
C SER A 438 10.75 -5.48 28.61
N GLN A 439 9.75 -5.63 27.75
CA GLN A 439 9.77 -6.63 26.66
C GLN A 439 10.76 -6.26 25.54
N SER A 440 10.93 -4.99 25.22
CA SER A 440 11.88 -4.54 24.19
C SER A 440 13.35 -4.73 24.62
N MET A 441 13.61 -4.82 25.91
CA MET A 441 14.96 -5.12 26.42
C MET A 441 15.36 -6.59 26.28
N LEU A 442 14.44 -7.47 25.95
CA LEU A 442 14.72 -8.87 25.61
C LEU A 442 15.12 -8.99 24.14
N GLU A 443 15.96 -9.99 23.82
CA GLU A 443 16.16 -10.39 22.43
C GLU A 443 14.84 -10.87 21.81
N SER A 444 14.66 -10.66 20.53
CA SER A 444 13.40 -10.99 19.84
C SER A 444 12.96 -12.46 20.02
N SER A 445 13.94 -13.38 20.16
CA SER A 445 13.69 -14.80 20.42
C SER A 445 13.15 -15.08 21.82
N GLU A 446 13.43 -14.20 22.80
CA GLU A 446 13.10 -14.33 24.23
C GLU A 446 11.83 -13.60 24.63
N ARG A 447 11.33 -12.72 23.74
CA ARG A 447 10.08 -11.97 23.97
C ARG A 447 8.88 -12.91 24.07
N SER A 448 7.89 -12.55 24.88
CA SER A 448 6.64 -13.29 24.94
C SER A 448 6.00 -13.37 23.55
N LYS A 449 5.48 -14.58 23.24
CA LYS A 449 4.76 -14.91 22.02
C LYS A 449 3.34 -15.39 22.32
N ASP A 450 2.85 -15.13 23.53
CA ASP A 450 1.48 -15.43 23.92
C ASP A 450 0.47 -14.61 23.13
N GLU A 451 -0.80 -14.95 23.29
CA GLU A 451 -1.90 -14.29 22.57
C GLU A 451 -1.93 -12.78 22.85
N GLN A 452 -1.70 -12.37 24.10
CA GLN A 452 -1.71 -10.95 24.48
C GLN A 452 -0.56 -10.19 23.82
N ALA A 453 0.67 -10.71 23.86
CA ALA A 453 1.82 -10.10 23.18
C ALA A 453 1.60 -10.00 21.67
N LYS A 454 0.99 -11.04 21.06
CA LYS A 454 0.64 -11.02 19.64
C LYS A 454 -0.40 -9.94 19.32
N LEU A 455 -1.44 -9.78 20.15
CA LEU A 455 -2.48 -8.75 19.96
C LEU A 455 -1.93 -7.34 20.18
N LEU A 456 -0.99 -7.15 21.10
CA LEU A 456 -0.42 -5.84 21.41
C LEU A 456 0.68 -5.40 20.45
N TYR A 457 1.49 -6.33 19.94
CA TYR A 457 2.75 -5.99 19.28
C TYR A 457 2.95 -6.63 17.90
N GLY A 458 2.10 -7.59 17.49
CA GLY A 458 2.14 -8.20 16.16
C GLY A 458 3.46 -8.92 15.80
N GLY A 459 4.39 -9.09 16.75
CA GLY A 459 5.74 -9.63 16.51
C GLY A 459 6.81 -8.56 16.28
N TYR A 460 6.44 -7.28 16.30
CA TYR A 460 7.35 -6.13 16.21
C TYR A 460 7.99 -5.78 17.57
N ASP A 461 8.78 -4.71 17.60
CA ASP A 461 9.31 -4.20 18.85
C ASP A 461 8.19 -3.63 19.73
N PRO A 462 8.04 -4.12 21.00
CA PRO A 462 6.91 -3.75 21.85
C PRO A 462 6.81 -2.26 22.15
N LEU A 463 7.94 -1.60 22.46
CA LEU A 463 7.93 -0.16 22.76
C LEU A 463 7.55 0.67 21.55
N THR A 464 8.09 0.33 20.39
CA THR A 464 7.79 1.00 19.12
C THR A 464 6.31 0.85 18.77
N MET A 465 5.74 -0.36 18.87
CA MET A 465 4.31 -0.58 18.58
C MET A 465 3.41 0.17 19.55
N THR A 466 3.75 0.22 20.82
CA THR A 466 2.99 1.00 21.80
C THR A 466 2.97 2.48 21.41
N LEU A 467 4.09 3.04 20.95
CA LEU A 467 4.15 4.44 20.49
C LEU A 467 3.34 4.69 19.22
N THR A 468 3.40 3.79 18.22
CA THR A 468 2.60 3.94 16.99
C THR A 468 1.10 3.90 17.31
N HIS A 469 0.68 3.01 18.21
CA HIS A 469 -0.72 2.94 18.67
C HIS A 469 -1.13 4.20 19.43
N ILE A 470 -0.30 4.72 20.37
CA ILE A 470 -0.60 5.97 21.08
C ILE A 470 -0.77 7.12 20.09
N MET A 471 0.11 7.25 19.10
CA MET A 471 -0.01 8.30 18.07
C MET A 471 -1.27 8.15 17.22
N ALA A 472 -1.59 6.94 16.77
CA ALA A 472 -2.79 6.66 16.00
C ALA A 472 -4.05 6.99 16.81
N HIS A 473 -4.15 6.52 18.05
CA HIS A 473 -5.28 6.76 18.94
C HIS A 473 -5.46 8.26 19.26
N LYS A 474 -4.37 8.98 19.51
CA LYS A 474 -4.43 10.45 19.71
C LYS A 474 -4.89 11.20 18.46
N ALA A 475 -4.68 10.66 17.28
CA ALA A 475 -5.17 11.21 16.02
C ALA A 475 -6.62 10.82 15.70
N GLY A 476 -7.23 9.90 16.46
CA GLY A 476 -8.55 9.36 16.18
C GLY A 476 -8.55 8.31 15.06
N VAL A 477 -7.48 7.53 14.98
CA VAL A 477 -7.27 6.46 13.98
C VAL A 477 -7.00 5.16 14.74
N GLY A 478 -7.46 4.03 14.21
CA GLY A 478 -7.23 2.72 14.78
C GLY A 478 -6.86 1.69 13.74
N PHE A 479 -6.27 0.59 14.20
CA PHE A 479 -5.93 -0.58 13.39
C PHE A 479 -6.54 -1.82 14.02
N THR A 480 -6.89 -2.81 13.19
CA THR A 480 -7.52 -4.07 13.63
C THR A 480 -6.63 -5.29 13.42
N SER A 481 -5.51 -5.12 12.72
CA SER A 481 -4.64 -6.23 12.32
C SER A 481 -3.19 -5.75 12.16
N TYR A 482 -2.25 -6.68 12.23
CA TYR A 482 -0.86 -6.54 11.75
C TYR A 482 -0.65 -7.26 10.42
N ALA A 483 -1.73 -7.65 9.76
CA ALA A 483 -1.72 -8.36 8.50
C ALA A 483 -2.68 -7.68 7.51
N HIS A 484 -2.84 -8.29 6.34
CA HIS A 484 -3.76 -7.82 5.33
C HIS A 484 -5.21 -8.02 5.75
N THR A 485 -6.12 -7.30 5.11
CA THR A 485 -7.57 -7.50 5.23
C THR A 485 -8.23 -7.77 3.89
N GLY A 486 -9.47 -8.28 3.92
CA GLY A 486 -10.25 -8.58 2.72
C GLY A 486 -11.04 -7.39 2.16
N VAL A 487 -10.63 -6.15 2.48
CA VAL A 487 -11.30 -4.95 1.98
C VAL A 487 -11.01 -4.79 0.48
N PRO A 488 -12.04 -4.52 -0.37
CA PRO A 488 -11.82 -4.21 -1.77
C PRO A 488 -10.96 -2.95 -1.95
N VAL A 489 -10.16 -2.95 -3.00
CA VAL A 489 -9.28 -1.82 -3.33
C VAL A 489 -9.89 -0.95 -4.43
N PRO A 490 -9.66 0.38 -4.40
CA PRO A 490 -10.12 1.25 -5.48
C PRO A 490 -9.25 1.11 -6.73
N VAL A 491 -9.83 1.40 -7.87
CA VAL A 491 -9.14 1.51 -9.17
C VAL A 491 -9.48 2.86 -9.76
N PHE A 492 -8.47 3.69 -9.97
CA PHE A 492 -8.61 5.00 -10.61
C PHE A 492 -7.95 4.96 -11.99
N ALA A 493 -8.55 5.58 -12.99
CA ALA A 493 -7.93 5.67 -14.31
C ALA A 493 -8.16 7.02 -14.98
N ILE A 494 -7.16 7.46 -15.77
CA ILE A 494 -7.23 8.63 -16.63
C ILE A 494 -6.56 8.33 -17.97
N GLY A 495 -7.17 8.81 -19.04
CA GLY A 495 -6.64 8.73 -20.39
C GLY A 495 -7.38 7.73 -21.27
N LYS A 496 -6.68 7.20 -22.23
CA LYS A 496 -7.28 6.41 -23.31
C LYS A 496 -7.81 5.07 -22.82
N GLY A 497 -9.11 4.84 -22.98
CA GLY A 497 -9.78 3.62 -22.50
C GLY A 497 -10.08 3.61 -21.01
N GLN A 498 -9.96 4.73 -20.32
CA GLN A 498 -10.20 4.83 -18.88
C GLN A 498 -11.59 4.35 -18.45
N GLU A 499 -12.59 4.52 -19.29
CA GLU A 499 -13.99 4.26 -19.00
C GLU A 499 -14.29 2.80 -18.65
N ILE A 500 -13.50 1.85 -19.14
CA ILE A 500 -13.73 0.43 -18.83
C ILE A 500 -13.30 0.05 -17.41
N PHE A 501 -12.56 0.92 -16.71
CA PHE A 501 -12.16 0.69 -15.32
C PHE A 501 -13.23 1.09 -14.29
N ASN A 502 -14.36 1.66 -14.72
CA ASN A 502 -15.51 1.90 -13.86
C ASN A 502 -16.17 0.58 -13.40
N GLY A 503 -16.80 0.61 -12.22
CA GLY A 503 -17.61 -0.50 -11.70
C GLY A 503 -16.92 -1.31 -10.60
N TYR A 504 -17.54 -2.43 -10.23
CA TYR A 504 -17.07 -3.35 -9.21
C TYR A 504 -16.79 -4.71 -9.86
N TYR A 505 -15.57 -5.23 -9.71
CA TYR A 505 -15.10 -6.40 -10.42
C TYR A 505 -13.99 -7.13 -9.64
N ASP A 506 -13.53 -8.24 -10.17
CA ASP A 506 -12.39 -8.99 -9.60
C ASP A 506 -11.05 -8.37 -10.01
N ASN A 507 -9.99 -8.48 -9.19
CA ASN A 507 -8.68 -7.92 -9.52
C ASN A 507 -8.07 -8.54 -10.79
N THR A 508 -8.46 -9.77 -11.18
CA THR A 508 -8.09 -10.37 -12.47
C THR A 508 -8.65 -9.61 -13.68
N ASP A 509 -9.73 -8.85 -13.48
CA ASP A 509 -10.33 -8.07 -14.57
C ASP A 509 -9.49 -6.83 -14.91
N ILE A 510 -8.61 -6.36 -14.01
CA ILE A 510 -7.64 -5.30 -14.32
C ILE A 510 -6.75 -5.74 -15.49
N PHE A 511 -6.22 -6.96 -15.43
CA PHE A 511 -5.47 -7.56 -16.55
C PHE A 511 -6.30 -7.65 -17.83
N LYS A 512 -7.53 -8.20 -17.76
CA LYS A 512 -8.40 -8.39 -18.92
C LYS A 512 -8.75 -7.05 -19.60
N LYS A 513 -8.96 -6.00 -18.79
CA LYS A 513 -9.19 -4.64 -19.27
C LYS A 513 -7.93 -4.08 -19.95
N MET A 514 -6.75 -4.22 -19.35
CA MET A 514 -5.49 -3.79 -19.95
C MET A 514 -5.19 -4.54 -21.26
N THR A 515 -5.37 -5.87 -21.30
CA THR A 515 -5.16 -6.65 -22.54
C THR A 515 -6.12 -6.25 -23.64
N SER A 516 -7.39 -5.98 -23.31
CA SER A 516 -8.37 -5.46 -24.26
C SER A 516 -7.95 -4.09 -24.82
N ILE A 517 -7.49 -3.16 -23.98
CA ILE A 517 -7.05 -1.82 -24.40
C ILE A 517 -5.80 -1.88 -25.28
N LEU A 518 -4.87 -2.77 -24.97
CA LEU A 518 -3.61 -2.94 -25.69
C LEU A 518 -3.74 -3.87 -26.91
N ASP A 519 -4.92 -4.45 -27.12
CA ASP A 519 -5.17 -5.46 -28.17
C ASP A 519 -4.16 -6.62 -28.09
N LEU A 520 -3.89 -7.12 -26.86
CA LEU A 520 -2.99 -8.24 -26.60
C LEU A 520 -3.78 -9.55 -26.62
N LYS A 521 -3.26 -10.55 -27.32
CA LYS A 521 -3.88 -11.89 -27.39
C LYS A 521 -3.50 -12.69 -26.15
N THR A 522 -4.49 -13.03 -25.34
CA THR A 522 -4.34 -14.00 -24.24
C THR A 522 -4.33 -15.42 -24.79
N GLU A 523 -3.33 -16.22 -24.42
CA GLU A 523 -3.23 -17.64 -24.78
C GLU A 523 -4.28 -18.51 -24.06
#